data_71c124746b35a58651ae9dc1e5b58866
#
_entry.id   71c124746b35a58651ae9dc1e5b58866
#
_cell.length_a   1.000
_cell.length_b   1.000
_cell.length_c   1.000
_cell.angle_alpha   90.00
_cell.angle_beta   90.00
_cell.angle_gamma   90.00
#
_symmetry.space_group_name_H-M   'P 1'
#
loop_
_entity.id
_entity.type
_entity.pdbx_description
1 polymer ?
#
loop_
_entity_poly.entity_id
_entity_poly.type
_entity_poly.pdbx_seq_one_letter_code
_entity_poly.pdbx_strand_id
1 'polypeptide(L)'
;MPQTRAKPGVVVTQPAPPPVQRKAEPPKVVRAAVPEQLMADIDLAWRQFPGRTGIAVQRIDGDWITGKRFGEFFPQQSVSKMWVAMTILDQVDSGRLRLDQKVKITMSDLAVFHQPIRERVVANGAVEETIQSLMEQAITASDNTANDSLLRTAGGPEAVRNFIERKKLGKIR
;
A
#
# COMPACT_ATOMS: atom_id res chain seq x y z
N MET A 1 -13.46 -96.29 -15.95
CA MET A 1 -13.56 -94.89 -15.37
C MET A 1 -12.22 -94.19 -15.54
N PRO A 2 -12.09 -93.10 -16.36
CA PRO A 2 -10.86 -92.41 -16.50
C PRO A 2 -10.69 -91.34 -15.43
N GLN A 3 -9.54 -91.29 -14.79
CA GLN A 3 -9.16 -90.31 -13.80
C GLN A 3 -8.78 -88.98 -14.47
N THR A 4 -9.44 -87.90 -14.15
CA THR A 4 -9.15 -86.54 -14.61
C THR A 4 -8.01 -85.94 -13.79
N ARG A 5 -6.89 -85.68 -14.49
CA ARG A 5 -5.66 -85.04 -13.94
C ARG A 5 -5.86 -83.56 -13.84
N ALA A 6 -5.87 -83.01 -12.62
CA ALA A 6 -5.95 -81.57 -12.39
C ALA A 6 -4.67 -80.85 -12.90
N LYS A 7 -4.86 -79.71 -13.60
CA LYS A 7 -3.77 -78.84 -14.05
C LYS A 7 -3.28 -77.98 -12.88
N PRO A 8 -1.93 -77.71 -12.76
CA PRO A 8 -1.43 -76.82 -11.71
C PRO A 8 -1.82 -75.35 -11.98
N GLY A 9 -2.34 -74.70 -10.94
CA GLY A 9 -2.72 -73.28 -10.99
C GLY A 9 -1.49 -72.37 -11.12
N VAL A 10 -1.57 -71.42 -12.04
CA VAL A 10 -0.56 -70.39 -12.21
C VAL A 10 -0.72 -69.36 -11.05
N VAL A 11 0.31 -69.28 -10.21
CA VAL A 11 0.40 -68.22 -9.16
C VAL A 11 0.84 -66.94 -9.85
N VAL A 12 -0.12 -66.00 -9.97
CA VAL A 12 0.19 -64.64 -10.48
C VAL A 12 0.69 -63.85 -9.27
N THR A 13 1.99 -63.62 -9.20
CA THR A 13 2.59 -62.69 -8.23
C THR A 13 2.32 -61.27 -8.67
N GLN A 14 1.57 -60.51 -7.88
CA GLN A 14 1.39 -59.06 -8.09
C GLN A 14 2.73 -58.32 -7.91
N PRO A 15 3.07 -57.37 -8.83
CA PRO A 15 4.27 -56.56 -8.65
C PRO A 15 4.13 -55.69 -7.40
N ALA A 16 5.24 -55.52 -6.66
CA ALA A 16 5.30 -54.68 -5.47
C ALA A 16 4.99 -53.23 -5.83
N PRO A 17 4.27 -52.49 -4.99
CA PRO A 17 3.98 -51.08 -5.23
C PRO A 17 5.27 -50.28 -5.28
N PRO A 18 5.33 -49.24 -6.15
CA PRO A 18 6.51 -48.38 -6.25
C PRO A 18 6.82 -47.67 -4.95
N PRO A 19 8.10 -47.39 -4.63
CA PRO A 19 8.47 -46.72 -3.39
C PRO A 19 7.83 -45.36 -3.31
N VAL A 20 7.13 -45.08 -2.19
CA VAL A 20 6.53 -43.80 -1.89
C VAL A 20 7.65 -42.76 -1.76
N GLN A 21 7.78 -41.89 -2.75
CA GLN A 21 8.68 -40.76 -2.70
C GLN A 21 8.17 -39.82 -1.57
N ARG A 22 8.89 -39.79 -0.45
CA ARG A 22 8.65 -38.76 0.58
C ARG A 22 8.86 -37.40 -0.07
N LYS A 23 7.78 -36.59 -0.17
CA LYS A 23 7.90 -35.18 -0.52
C LYS A 23 8.92 -34.57 0.42
N ALA A 24 9.97 -33.96 -0.15
CA ALA A 24 10.93 -33.18 0.62
C ALA A 24 10.15 -32.12 1.44
N GLU A 25 10.40 -32.08 2.74
CA GLU A 25 9.87 -31.01 3.58
C GLU A 25 10.33 -29.67 3.01
N PRO A 26 9.44 -28.67 2.89
CA PRO A 26 9.85 -27.33 2.46
C PRO A 26 10.97 -26.85 3.40
N PRO A 27 11.98 -26.14 2.86
CA PRO A 27 13.08 -25.62 3.67
C PRO A 27 12.50 -24.78 4.83
N LYS A 28 12.95 -25.06 6.06
CA LYS A 28 12.62 -24.24 7.22
C LYS A 28 13.06 -22.82 6.93
N VAL A 29 12.10 -21.91 6.74
CA VAL A 29 12.39 -20.48 6.62
C VAL A 29 12.98 -20.04 7.96
N VAL A 30 14.28 -19.82 8.00
CA VAL A 30 14.96 -19.22 9.15
C VAL A 30 14.54 -17.76 9.17
N ARG A 31 13.63 -17.42 10.08
CA ARG A 31 13.20 -16.02 10.27
C ARG A 31 14.41 -15.20 10.73
N ALA A 32 14.79 -14.21 9.94
CA ALA A 32 15.87 -13.32 10.31
C ALA A 32 15.46 -12.49 11.54
N ALA A 33 16.26 -12.53 12.59
CA ALA A 33 16.03 -11.69 13.77
C ALA A 33 16.20 -10.21 13.42
N VAL A 34 15.51 -9.34 14.16
CA VAL A 34 15.72 -7.89 14.08
C VAL A 34 17.16 -7.60 14.51
N PRO A 35 17.97 -6.85 13.74
CA PRO A 35 19.33 -6.51 14.13
C PRO A 35 19.35 -5.71 15.45
N GLU A 36 20.19 -6.11 16.40
CA GLU A 36 20.32 -5.44 17.71
C GLU A 36 20.71 -3.96 17.57
N GLN A 37 21.62 -3.66 16.65
CA GLN A 37 22.03 -2.28 16.38
C GLN A 37 20.85 -1.43 15.93
N LEU A 38 19.97 -1.93 15.05
CA LEU A 38 18.77 -1.22 14.62
C LEU A 38 17.85 -0.91 15.81
N MET A 39 17.69 -1.84 16.74
CA MET A 39 16.86 -1.60 17.94
C MET A 39 17.48 -0.52 18.83
N ALA A 40 18.80 -0.51 18.99
CA ALA A 40 19.53 0.52 19.75
C ALA A 40 19.39 1.90 19.09
N ASP A 41 19.52 1.97 17.77
CA ASP A 41 19.39 3.22 17.00
C ASP A 41 17.96 3.79 17.08
N ILE A 42 16.94 2.92 17.00
CA ILE A 42 15.55 3.30 17.20
C ILE A 42 15.31 3.85 18.61
N ASP A 43 15.86 3.21 19.62
CA ASP A 43 15.76 3.64 21.02
C ASP A 43 16.42 5.01 21.23
N LEU A 44 17.58 5.21 20.65
CA LEU A 44 18.30 6.49 20.71
C LEU A 44 17.50 7.60 20.04
N ALA A 45 17.07 7.39 18.79
CA ALA A 45 16.30 8.37 18.04
C ALA A 45 14.98 8.72 18.76
N TRP A 46 14.29 7.71 19.32
CA TRP A 46 13.05 7.91 20.02
C TRP A 46 13.20 8.74 21.30
N ARG A 47 14.29 8.53 22.06
CA ARG A 47 14.56 9.29 23.31
C ARG A 47 15.02 10.72 23.05
N GLN A 48 15.61 10.99 21.90
CA GLN A 48 16.10 12.33 21.54
C GLN A 48 14.97 13.27 21.11
N PHE A 49 13.79 12.74 20.77
CA PHE A 49 12.67 13.57 20.36
C PHE A 49 11.76 13.91 21.54
N PRO A 50 11.53 15.21 21.85
CA PRO A 50 10.82 15.63 23.06
C PRO A 50 9.29 15.52 22.96
N GLY A 51 8.73 14.98 21.89
CA GLY A 51 7.30 14.90 21.65
C GLY A 51 6.75 13.48 21.66
N ARG A 52 5.45 13.36 21.39
CA ARG A 52 4.81 12.06 21.12
C ARG A 52 5.21 11.57 19.76
N THR A 53 6.01 10.51 19.70
CA THR A 53 6.61 9.97 18.47
C THR A 53 6.28 8.49 18.31
N GLY A 54 6.07 8.05 17.07
CA GLY A 54 6.04 6.67 16.66
C GLY A 54 7.12 6.39 15.62
N ILE A 55 7.78 5.25 15.71
CA ILE A 55 8.76 4.77 14.73
C ILE A 55 8.35 3.36 14.34
N ALA A 56 8.26 3.08 13.06
CA ALA A 56 8.02 1.75 12.52
C ALA A 56 9.08 1.44 11.46
N VAL A 57 9.72 0.29 11.58
CA VAL A 57 10.65 -0.24 10.59
C VAL A 57 10.22 -1.64 10.24
N GLN A 58 9.97 -1.88 8.97
CA GLN A 58 9.59 -3.19 8.44
C GLN A 58 10.57 -3.61 7.36
N ARG A 59 11.01 -4.84 7.43
CA ARG A 59 11.77 -5.47 6.35
C ARG A 59 10.82 -5.82 5.20
N ILE A 60 11.11 -5.35 3.98
CA ILE A 60 10.21 -5.51 2.82
C ILE A 60 10.07 -6.98 2.42
N ASP A 61 11.17 -7.71 2.39
CA ASP A 61 11.27 -9.13 2.03
C ASP A 61 11.33 -10.05 3.27
N GLY A 62 11.02 -9.51 4.44
CA GLY A 62 11.15 -10.16 5.72
C GLY A 62 9.83 -10.28 6.47
N ASP A 63 9.93 -10.92 7.59
CA ASP A 63 8.80 -11.35 8.43
C ASP A 63 8.74 -10.59 9.76
N TRP A 64 9.50 -9.48 9.91
CA TRP A 64 9.47 -8.69 11.12
C TRP A 64 9.17 -7.21 10.89
N ILE A 65 8.50 -6.64 11.87
CA ILE A 65 8.34 -5.22 12.08
C ILE A 65 8.83 -4.88 13.49
N THR A 66 9.53 -3.78 13.65
CA THR A 66 10.00 -3.28 14.94
C THR A 66 9.82 -1.77 15.05
N GLY A 67 9.94 -1.22 16.24
CA GLY A 67 9.82 0.22 16.46
C GLY A 67 9.29 0.58 17.83
N LYS A 68 8.85 1.83 17.96
CA LYS A 68 8.22 2.39 19.16
C LYS A 68 6.82 2.89 18.78
N ARG A 69 5.81 2.51 19.55
CA ARG A 69 4.40 2.92 19.33
C ARG A 69 3.91 2.70 17.88
N PHE A 70 4.48 1.74 17.16
CA PHE A 70 4.18 1.52 15.74
C PHE A 70 2.76 0.97 15.49
N GLY A 71 2.05 0.55 16.52
CA GLY A 71 0.63 0.18 16.47
C GLY A 71 -0.34 1.34 16.78
N GLU A 72 0.18 2.53 17.12
CA GLU A 72 -0.66 3.70 17.42
C GLU A 72 -0.94 4.52 16.17
N PHE A 73 -2.09 5.22 16.18
CA PHE A 73 -2.42 6.18 15.13
C PHE A 73 -1.81 7.54 15.42
N PHE A 74 -1.24 8.14 14.39
CA PHE A 74 -0.72 9.50 14.39
C PHE A 74 -1.38 10.31 13.28
N PRO A 75 -1.55 11.65 13.46
CA PRO A 75 -2.02 12.52 12.39
C PRO A 75 -1.09 12.43 11.19
N GLN A 76 -1.65 12.14 10.02
CA GLN A 76 -0.85 11.94 8.81
C GLN A 76 -0.29 13.24 8.21
N GLN A 77 -0.90 14.38 8.55
CA GLN A 77 -0.53 15.68 7.97
C GLN A 77 -0.47 15.59 6.43
N SER A 78 0.55 16.16 5.80
CA SER A 78 0.70 16.13 4.34
C SER A 78 0.94 14.76 3.72
N VAL A 79 1.25 13.72 4.51
CA VAL A 79 1.31 12.33 4.01
C VAL A 79 -0.05 11.88 3.46
N SER A 80 -1.15 12.42 3.99
CA SER A 80 -2.51 12.13 3.50
C SER A 80 -2.73 12.49 2.03
N LYS A 81 -1.96 13.43 1.47
CA LYS A 81 -2.03 13.83 0.06
C LYS A 81 -1.68 12.68 -0.90
N MET A 82 -0.83 11.76 -0.45
CA MET A 82 -0.53 10.55 -1.21
C MET A 82 -1.79 9.72 -1.46
N TRP A 83 -2.69 9.60 -0.50
CA TRP A 83 -3.93 8.83 -0.66
C TRP A 83 -4.87 9.47 -1.67
N VAL A 84 -4.93 10.81 -1.69
CA VAL A 84 -5.68 11.56 -2.70
C VAL A 84 -5.10 11.30 -4.09
N ALA A 85 -3.79 11.44 -4.26
CA ALA A 85 -3.11 11.21 -5.53
C ALA A 85 -3.30 9.77 -6.03
N MET A 86 -3.15 8.78 -5.15
CA MET A 86 -3.39 7.37 -5.50
C MET A 86 -4.84 7.10 -5.90
N THR A 87 -5.81 7.76 -5.25
CA THR A 87 -7.23 7.65 -5.62
C THR A 87 -7.49 8.25 -7.00
N ILE A 88 -6.88 9.38 -7.32
CA ILE A 88 -6.94 9.99 -8.65
C ILE A 88 -6.37 9.03 -9.71
N LEU A 89 -5.18 8.48 -9.47
CA LEU A 89 -4.54 7.55 -10.41
C LEU A 89 -5.39 6.29 -10.64
N ASP A 90 -5.97 5.72 -9.58
CA ASP A 90 -6.90 4.58 -9.72
C ASP A 90 -8.15 4.93 -10.55
N GLN A 91 -8.62 6.17 -10.47
CA GLN A 91 -9.71 6.65 -11.30
C GLN A 91 -9.28 6.90 -12.75
N VAL A 92 -8.04 7.32 -12.97
CA VAL A 92 -7.44 7.44 -14.31
C VAL A 92 -7.28 6.06 -14.95
N ASP A 93 -6.72 5.09 -14.22
CA ASP A 93 -6.56 3.70 -14.68
C ASP A 93 -7.89 3.05 -15.06
N SER A 94 -8.97 3.41 -14.37
CA SER A 94 -10.33 2.94 -14.68
C SER A 94 -11.06 3.77 -15.74
N GLY A 95 -10.41 4.75 -16.34
CA GLY A 95 -10.99 5.62 -17.39
C GLY A 95 -12.02 6.64 -16.89
N ARG A 96 -12.17 6.83 -15.58
CA ARG A 96 -13.12 7.79 -15.00
C ARG A 96 -12.60 9.23 -15.02
N LEU A 97 -11.29 9.40 -14.94
CA LEU A 97 -10.60 10.68 -15.04
C LEU A 97 -9.49 10.60 -16.06
N ARG A 98 -8.97 11.76 -16.47
CA ARG A 98 -7.82 11.89 -17.36
C ARG A 98 -6.80 12.85 -16.74
N LEU A 99 -5.52 12.55 -16.87
CA LEU A 99 -4.45 13.40 -16.33
C LEU A 99 -4.41 14.81 -16.96
N ASP A 100 -4.80 14.93 -18.23
CA ASP A 100 -4.88 16.19 -18.97
C ASP A 100 -6.19 16.96 -18.75
N GLN A 101 -7.15 16.37 -18.00
CA GLN A 101 -8.40 17.06 -17.66
C GLN A 101 -8.09 18.31 -16.85
N LYS A 102 -8.69 19.43 -17.26
CA LYS A 102 -8.53 20.73 -16.61
C LYS A 102 -9.50 20.88 -15.43
N VAL A 103 -8.98 21.49 -14.39
CA VAL A 103 -9.70 21.88 -13.19
C VAL A 103 -9.52 23.39 -13.01
N LYS A 104 -10.62 24.12 -12.91
CA LYS A 104 -10.61 25.55 -12.63
C LYS A 104 -10.53 25.77 -11.13
N ILE A 105 -9.62 26.64 -10.71
CA ILE A 105 -9.41 27.02 -9.32
C ILE A 105 -9.64 28.52 -9.21
N THR A 106 -10.50 28.92 -8.31
CA THR A 106 -10.93 30.30 -8.06
C THR A 106 -10.56 30.72 -6.65
N MET A 107 -10.83 31.97 -6.31
CA MET A 107 -10.62 32.50 -4.94
C MET A 107 -11.37 31.71 -3.87
N SER A 108 -12.56 31.17 -4.19
CA SER A 108 -13.37 30.36 -3.25
C SER A 108 -12.81 28.95 -3.01
N ASP A 109 -11.87 28.49 -3.85
CA ASP A 109 -11.24 27.21 -3.72
C ASP A 109 -9.98 27.22 -2.85
N LEU A 110 -9.50 28.41 -2.49
CA LEU A 110 -8.28 28.57 -1.72
C LEU A 110 -8.42 27.92 -0.34
N ALA A 111 -7.48 27.04 -0.04
CA ALA A 111 -7.38 26.36 1.25
C ALA A 111 -6.71 27.26 2.31
N VAL A 112 -6.46 26.67 3.47
CA VAL A 112 -5.66 27.30 4.53
C VAL A 112 -4.21 26.83 4.49
N PHE A 113 -3.33 27.53 5.20
CA PHE A 113 -1.89 27.23 5.31
C PHE A 113 -1.14 27.32 3.99
N HIS A 114 -0.17 26.44 3.78
CA HIS A 114 0.74 26.45 2.64
C HIS A 114 0.04 26.11 1.32
N GLN A 115 0.03 27.05 0.37
CA GLN A 115 -0.66 26.93 -0.92
C GLN A 115 0.00 27.82 -1.99
N PRO A 116 1.13 27.43 -2.58
CA PRO A 116 1.86 28.22 -3.58
C PRO A 116 1.00 28.66 -4.76
N ILE A 117 0.00 27.88 -5.16
CA ILE A 117 -0.93 28.23 -6.25
C ILE A 117 -1.70 29.53 -6.00
N ARG A 118 -1.85 29.94 -4.71
CA ARG A 118 -2.59 31.12 -4.30
C ARG A 118 -2.14 32.39 -5.01
N GLU A 119 -0.84 32.59 -5.17
CA GLU A 119 -0.29 33.80 -5.83
C GLU A 119 -0.86 33.97 -7.22
N ARG A 120 -0.92 32.87 -7.99
CA ARG A 120 -1.46 32.87 -9.37
C ARG A 120 -2.96 33.10 -9.39
N VAL A 121 -3.69 32.49 -8.45
CA VAL A 121 -5.15 32.66 -8.33
C VAL A 121 -5.50 34.10 -7.98
N VAL A 122 -4.77 34.70 -7.02
CA VAL A 122 -4.99 36.10 -6.62
C VAL A 122 -4.68 37.07 -7.78
N ALA A 123 -3.59 36.84 -8.50
CA ALA A 123 -3.17 37.70 -9.61
C ALA A 123 -4.14 37.66 -10.82
N ASN A 124 -4.77 36.49 -11.08
CA ASN A 124 -5.57 36.28 -12.28
C ASN A 124 -7.09 36.09 -12.00
N GLY A 125 -7.51 36.11 -10.73
CA GLY A 125 -8.89 35.81 -10.30
C GLY A 125 -9.24 34.32 -10.35
N ALA A 126 -8.65 33.58 -11.28
CA ALA A 126 -8.76 32.14 -11.41
C ALA A 126 -7.59 31.57 -12.21
N VAL A 127 -7.29 30.29 -12.03
CA VAL A 127 -6.33 29.53 -12.86
C VAL A 127 -6.96 28.22 -13.32
N GLU A 128 -6.53 27.72 -14.47
CA GLU A 128 -6.85 26.37 -14.93
C GLU A 128 -5.59 25.51 -14.88
N GLU A 129 -5.68 24.38 -14.19
CA GLU A 129 -4.61 23.40 -14.04
C GLU A 129 -5.06 22.04 -14.52
N THR A 130 -4.15 21.23 -15.04
CA THR A 130 -4.45 19.82 -15.30
C THR A 130 -4.42 19.03 -13.99
N ILE A 131 -5.12 17.89 -13.95
CA ILE A 131 -5.04 16.94 -12.82
C ILE A 131 -3.57 16.56 -12.55
N GLN A 132 -2.80 16.31 -13.60
CA GLN A 132 -1.36 16.01 -13.47
C GLN A 132 -0.60 17.14 -12.77
N SER A 133 -0.78 18.39 -13.21
CA SER A 133 -0.12 19.55 -12.61
C SER A 133 -0.52 19.74 -11.14
N LEU A 134 -1.80 19.56 -10.81
CA LEU A 134 -2.26 19.62 -9.42
C LEU A 134 -1.66 18.51 -8.55
N MET A 135 -1.53 17.30 -9.07
CA MET A 135 -0.89 16.19 -8.34
C MET A 135 0.58 16.50 -8.07
N GLU A 136 1.30 17.01 -9.06
CA GLU A 136 2.69 17.44 -8.90
C GLU A 136 2.82 18.50 -7.81
N GLN A 137 2.02 19.57 -7.86
CA GLN A 137 2.02 20.64 -6.85
C GLN A 137 1.66 20.12 -5.45
N ALA A 138 0.65 19.25 -5.33
CA ALA A 138 0.24 18.68 -4.06
C ALA A 138 1.32 17.82 -3.42
N ILE A 139 2.04 17.01 -4.20
CA ILE A 139 3.02 16.04 -3.69
C ILE A 139 4.39 16.68 -3.50
N THR A 140 4.88 17.47 -4.46
CA THR A 140 6.25 18.01 -4.43
C THR A 140 6.36 19.32 -3.65
N ALA A 141 5.35 20.19 -3.77
CA ALA A 141 5.30 21.48 -3.08
C ALA A 141 4.35 21.47 -1.87
N SER A 142 3.69 20.37 -1.58
CA SER A 142 2.70 20.25 -0.49
C SER A 142 1.58 21.29 -0.55
N ASP A 143 1.16 21.71 -1.76
CA ASP A 143 0.11 22.71 -1.96
C ASP A 143 -1.25 22.19 -1.49
N ASN A 144 -1.85 22.86 -0.51
CA ASN A 144 -3.13 22.45 0.07
C ASN A 144 -4.30 22.70 -0.87
N THR A 145 -4.30 23.81 -1.61
CA THR A 145 -5.38 24.12 -2.57
C THR A 145 -5.36 23.11 -3.74
N ALA A 146 -4.18 22.76 -4.24
CA ALA A 146 -4.04 21.72 -5.26
C ALA A 146 -4.59 20.38 -4.76
N ASN A 147 -4.22 19.97 -3.53
CA ASN A 147 -4.72 18.75 -2.92
C ASN A 147 -6.26 18.76 -2.74
N ASP A 148 -6.82 19.85 -2.21
CA ASP A 148 -8.25 19.94 -1.95
C ASP A 148 -9.06 19.95 -3.24
N SER A 149 -8.51 20.54 -4.31
CA SER A 149 -9.10 20.49 -5.65
C SER A 149 -9.09 19.07 -6.22
N LEU A 150 -8.00 18.32 -6.04
CA LEU A 150 -7.94 16.91 -6.41
C LEU A 150 -8.90 16.05 -5.58
N LEU A 151 -8.99 16.30 -4.27
CA LEU A 151 -9.90 15.57 -3.39
C LEU A 151 -11.37 15.77 -3.83
N ARG A 152 -11.76 17.01 -4.15
CA ARG A 152 -13.11 17.29 -4.70
C ARG A 152 -13.32 16.60 -6.05
N THR A 153 -12.33 16.65 -6.93
CA THR A 153 -12.37 15.99 -8.26
C THR A 153 -12.50 14.47 -8.13
N ALA A 154 -11.86 13.87 -7.15
CA ALA A 154 -11.96 12.44 -6.86
C ALA A 154 -13.34 12.01 -6.32
N GLY A 155 -14.17 12.94 -5.85
CA GLY A 155 -15.46 12.65 -5.19
C GLY A 155 -15.41 12.75 -3.67
N GLY A 156 -14.43 13.49 -3.12
CA GLY A 156 -14.34 13.79 -1.70
C GLY A 156 -13.68 12.71 -0.84
N PRO A 157 -13.70 12.88 0.47
CA PRO A 157 -13.04 11.97 1.42
C PRO A 157 -13.56 10.53 1.35
N GLU A 158 -14.82 10.35 0.96
CA GLU A 158 -15.42 9.02 0.84
C GLU A 158 -14.81 8.21 -0.32
N ALA A 159 -14.51 8.87 -1.44
CA ALA A 159 -13.83 8.21 -2.56
C ALA A 159 -12.45 7.68 -2.14
N VAL A 160 -11.72 8.42 -1.30
CA VAL A 160 -10.43 7.98 -0.75
C VAL A 160 -10.62 6.79 0.19
N ARG A 161 -11.60 6.82 1.09
CA ARG A 161 -11.90 5.67 1.98
C ARG A 161 -12.24 4.42 1.17
N ASN A 162 -13.11 4.54 0.18
CA ASN A 162 -13.51 3.45 -0.70
C ASN A 162 -12.33 2.88 -1.50
N PHE A 163 -11.40 3.73 -1.93
CA PHE A 163 -10.15 3.30 -2.56
C PHE A 163 -9.30 2.45 -1.60
N ILE A 164 -9.08 2.95 -0.38
CA ILE A 164 -8.28 2.27 0.66
C ILE A 164 -8.87 0.90 0.99
N GLU A 165 -10.18 0.82 1.20
CA GLU A 165 -10.89 -0.43 1.51
C GLU A 165 -10.83 -1.43 0.35
N ARG A 166 -11.12 -0.98 -0.86
CA ARG A 166 -11.10 -1.83 -2.06
C ARG A 166 -9.71 -2.40 -2.35
N LYS A 167 -8.66 -1.61 -2.14
CA LYS A 167 -7.27 -2.04 -2.32
C LYS A 167 -6.71 -2.78 -1.09
N LYS A 168 -7.49 -2.92 -0.01
CA LYS A 168 -7.10 -3.62 1.24
C LYS A 168 -5.82 -3.05 1.86
N LEU A 169 -5.66 -1.73 1.84
CA LEU A 169 -4.44 -1.04 2.30
C LEU A 169 -4.36 -0.89 3.82
N GLY A 170 -5.24 -1.56 4.56
CA GLY A 170 -5.25 -1.55 6.01
C GLY A 170 -6.10 -0.44 6.62
N LYS A 171 -5.93 -0.24 7.94
CA LYS A 171 -6.69 0.78 8.68
C LYS A 171 -5.95 2.12 8.61
N ILE A 172 -6.37 2.98 7.72
CA ILE A 172 -5.90 4.37 7.59
C ILE A 172 -7.04 5.27 8.09
N ARG A 173 -6.72 6.19 9.02
CA ARG A 173 -7.68 7.12 9.64
C ARG A 173 -7.17 8.55 9.53
#